data_1bd3301b02eafda65542113b35901bde
#
_entry.id   1bd3301b02eafda65542113b35901bde
#
_cell.length_a   1.000
_cell.length_b   1.000
_cell.length_c   1.000
_cell.angle_alpha   90.00
_cell.angle_beta   90.00
_cell.angle_gamma   90.00
#
_symmetry.space_group_name_H-M   'P 1'
#
loop_
_entity.id
_entity.type
_entity.pdbx_description
1 polymer ?
#
loop_
_entity_poly.entity_id
_entity_poly.type
_entity_poly.pdbx_seq_one_letter_code
_entity_poly.pdbx_strand_id
1 'polypeptide(L)'
;ITEVENPDDASRGYVLGAQLLNFLAPDNGQETLTVPVSTEITDRKVIDGVLDRDIIVRQTRAALNMLQVSNPDKIVTLGGECSVSVAPFTYLAQKYKNDVALIWIDAHPDITLPGDIYPGFHAMAVTACMGYGDTKILAELPTRFTPSNILLVGLRNWEREEIKERQKQYGIKHLTPKDVAQNSDAIKTWLKSCGASKVVIHFDMDVLDPAEIIAAVGTDPDGMKMEEIIRVMKDIAAEKELVGLTIAEPMPRTAIRIKNMLHQFPLLKKRTSHKILFQNNASPCQEKLKDESATCSL
;
A
#
# COMPACT_ATOMS: atom_id res chain seq x y z
N ILE A 1 -20.88 6.66 -2.53
CA ILE A 1 -20.88 5.24 -2.12
C ILE A 1 -20.91 4.36 -3.35
N THR A 2 -21.79 4.60 -4.33
CA THR A 2 -21.97 3.76 -5.52
C THR A 2 -20.76 3.75 -6.48
N GLU A 3 -19.93 4.77 -6.52
CA GLU A 3 -18.75 4.86 -7.41
C GLU A 3 -17.57 4.03 -6.91
N VAL A 4 -17.52 3.73 -5.62
CA VAL A 4 -16.47 2.93 -4.99
C VAL A 4 -16.79 1.44 -5.05
N GLU A 5 -18.06 1.08 -5.17
CA GLU A 5 -18.53 -0.30 -5.30
C GLU A 5 -18.40 -0.88 -6.71
N ASN A 6 -18.10 -0.02 -7.71
CA ASN A 6 -17.81 -0.48 -9.05
C ASN A 6 -16.33 -0.92 -9.12
N PRO A 7 -16.02 -2.22 -9.30
CA PRO A 7 -14.66 -2.73 -9.37
C PRO A 7 -13.79 -2.02 -10.40
N ASP A 8 -14.39 -1.56 -11.50
CA ASP A 8 -13.67 -0.85 -12.57
C ASP A 8 -13.21 0.55 -12.13
N ASP A 9 -13.98 1.21 -11.27
CA ASP A 9 -13.64 2.53 -10.75
C ASP A 9 -12.67 2.45 -9.57
N ALA A 10 -12.72 1.39 -8.75
CA ALA A 10 -11.77 1.17 -7.68
C ALA A 10 -10.33 1.05 -8.20
N SER A 11 -10.10 0.26 -9.25
CA SER A 11 -8.77 0.10 -9.87
C SER A 11 -8.20 1.44 -10.34
N ARG A 12 -9.03 2.28 -10.96
CA ARG A 12 -8.64 3.64 -11.39
C ARG A 12 -8.44 4.59 -10.21
N GLY A 13 -9.21 4.40 -9.15
CA GLY A 13 -9.07 5.13 -7.90
C GLY A 13 -7.71 4.90 -7.28
N TYR A 14 -7.25 3.67 -7.20
CA TYR A 14 -5.91 3.32 -6.67
C TYR A 14 -4.77 3.89 -7.51
N VAL A 15 -4.88 3.87 -8.85
CA VAL A 15 -3.86 4.50 -9.71
C VAL A 15 -3.76 6.01 -9.41
N LEU A 16 -4.91 6.70 -9.32
CA LEU A 16 -4.92 8.11 -8.95
C LEU A 16 -4.42 8.33 -7.51
N GLY A 17 -4.77 7.44 -6.59
CA GLY A 17 -4.30 7.48 -5.21
C GLY A 17 -2.79 7.33 -5.11
N ALA A 18 -2.19 6.37 -5.80
CA ALA A 18 -0.75 6.18 -5.85
C ALA A 18 -0.03 7.40 -6.46
N GLN A 19 -0.58 8.00 -7.52
CA GLN A 19 -0.06 9.23 -8.11
C GLN A 19 -0.13 10.40 -7.13
N LEU A 20 -1.23 10.51 -6.36
CA LEU A 20 -1.38 11.54 -5.35
C LEU A 20 -0.39 11.34 -4.20
N LEU A 21 -0.22 10.12 -3.72
CA LEU A 21 0.80 9.80 -2.71
C LEU A 21 2.21 10.20 -3.18
N ASN A 22 2.55 9.87 -4.43
CA ASN A 22 3.84 10.25 -5.01
C ASN A 22 4.02 11.77 -5.11
N PHE A 23 2.94 12.50 -5.41
CA PHE A 23 2.97 13.98 -5.42
C PHE A 23 3.12 14.59 -4.02
N LEU A 24 2.52 13.98 -3.00
CA LEU A 24 2.52 14.46 -1.62
C LEU A 24 3.77 14.02 -0.83
N ALA A 25 4.40 12.92 -1.23
CA ALA A 25 5.57 12.40 -0.53
C ALA A 25 6.75 13.38 -0.64
N PRO A 26 7.53 13.58 0.43
CA PRO A 26 8.72 14.41 0.37
C PRO A 26 9.73 13.86 -0.63
N ASP A 27 10.24 14.74 -1.49
CA ASP A 27 11.37 14.41 -2.37
C ASP A 27 12.67 14.55 -1.58
N ASN A 28 13.36 13.43 -1.39
CA ASN A 28 14.66 13.38 -0.71
C ASN A 28 15.79 13.01 -1.70
N GLY A 29 15.56 13.14 -3.01
CA GLY A 29 16.52 12.80 -4.05
C GLY A 29 16.73 11.28 -4.23
N GLN A 30 15.83 10.44 -3.71
CA GLN A 30 15.88 9.00 -3.94
C GLN A 30 15.46 8.63 -5.37
N GLU A 31 15.99 7.50 -5.85
CA GLU A 31 15.53 6.93 -7.11
C GLU A 31 14.05 6.54 -7.01
N THR A 32 13.25 6.94 -8.01
CA THR A 32 11.84 6.59 -8.12
C THR A 32 11.62 5.66 -9.29
N LEU A 33 11.07 4.49 -9.02
CA LEU A 33 10.73 3.48 -10.02
C LEU A 33 9.20 3.33 -10.09
N THR A 34 8.66 3.23 -11.30
CA THR A 34 7.23 3.00 -11.51
C THR A 34 7.01 1.58 -12.02
N VAL A 35 6.34 0.76 -11.23
CA VAL A 35 5.93 -0.58 -11.66
C VAL A 35 4.83 -0.45 -12.70
N PRO A 36 4.96 -1.06 -13.90
CA PRO A 36 3.92 -1.02 -14.92
C PRO A 36 2.62 -1.68 -14.42
N VAL A 37 1.53 -0.94 -14.45
CA VAL A 37 0.20 -1.41 -14.08
C VAL A 37 -0.73 -1.25 -15.27
N SER A 38 -1.47 -2.32 -15.62
CA SER A 38 -2.51 -2.23 -16.66
C SER A 38 -3.69 -1.42 -16.13
N THR A 39 -4.06 -0.40 -16.89
CA THR A 39 -5.29 0.38 -16.63
C THR A 39 -6.42 0.01 -17.61
N GLU A 40 -6.20 -0.99 -18.45
CA GLU A 40 -7.22 -1.49 -19.36
C GLU A 40 -8.25 -2.30 -18.59
N ILE A 41 -9.53 -1.98 -18.84
CA ILE A 41 -10.64 -2.79 -18.33
C ILE A 41 -10.75 -3.99 -19.25
N THR A 42 -10.35 -5.14 -18.75
CA THR A 42 -10.54 -6.44 -19.41
C THR A 42 -11.64 -7.22 -18.69
N ASP A 43 -12.12 -8.29 -19.31
CA ASP A 43 -13.00 -9.25 -18.62
C ASP A 43 -12.28 -9.78 -17.38
N ARG A 44 -12.66 -9.29 -16.22
CA ARG A 44 -12.10 -9.73 -14.94
C ARG A 44 -12.45 -11.18 -14.67
N LYS A 45 -11.47 -12.01 -14.40
CA LYS A 45 -11.65 -13.44 -14.21
C LYS A 45 -11.07 -13.91 -12.90
N VAL A 46 -11.84 -14.75 -12.22
CA VAL A 46 -11.32 -15.54 -11.10
C VAL A 46 -10.69 -16.80 -11.67
N ILE A 47 -9.41 -16.99 -11.43
CA ILE A 47 -8.66 -18.17 -11.87
C ILE A 47 -8.02 -18.80 -10.62
N ASP A 48 -8.31 -20.08 -10.41
CA ASP A 48 -7.85 -20.85 -9.23
C ASP A 48 -8.11 -20.10 -7.89
N GLY A 49 -9.27 -19.44 -7.80
CA GLY A 49 -9.69 -18.71 -6.59
C GLY A 49 -9.13 -17.30 -6.44
N VAL A 50 -8.36 -16.78 -7.42
CA VAL A 50 -7.80 -15.44 -7.38
C VAL A 50 -8.31 -14.59 -8.53
N LEU A 51 -8.85 -13.42 -8.22
CA LEU A 51 -9.31 -12.43 -9.20
C LEU A 51 -8.10 -11.84 -9.92
N ASP A 52 -8.16 -11.83 -11.26
CA ASP A 52 -7.10 -11.28 -12.14
C ASP A 52 -5.70 -11.89 -11.92
N ARG A 53 -5.62 -13.16 -11.49
CA ARG A 53 -4.38 -13.86 -11.15
C ARG A 53 -3.22 -13.63 -12.11
N ASP A 54 -3.47 -13.79 -13.41
CA ASP A 54 -2.39 -13.70 -14.41
C ASP A 54 -1.85 -12.26 -14.57
N ILE A 55 -2.67 -11.25 -14.25
CA ILE A 55 -2.24 -9.85 -14.17
C ILE A 55 -1.34 -9.66 -12.95
N ILE A 56 -1.76 -10.18 -11.81
CA ILE A 56 -1.01 -10.13 -10.55
C ILE A 56 0.36 -10.78 -10.71
N VAL A 57 0.43 -11.98 -11.31
CA VAL A 57 1.70 -12.67 -11.59
C VAL A 57 2.64 -11.79 -12.42
N ARG A 58 2.13 -11.17 -13.50
CA ARG A 58 2.95 -10.29 -14.34
C ARG A 58 3.44 -9.04 -13.60
N GLN A 59 2.58 -8.42 -12.79
CA GLN A 59 2.95 -7.23 -12.01
C GLN A 59 3.96 -7.57 -10.91
N THR A 60 3.74 -8.67 -10.18
CA THR A 60 4.68 -9.17 -9.16
C THR A 60 6.05 -9.44 -9.77
N ARG A 61 6.10 -10.14 -10.90
CA ARG A 61 7.36 -10.39 -11.64
C ARG A 61 8.03 -9.10 -12.10
N ALA A 62 7.28 -8.14 -12.64
CA ALA A 62 7.81 -6.86 -13.06
C ALA A 62 8.43 -6.08 -11.89
N ALA A 63 7.73 -6.02 -10.75
CA ALA A 63 8.22 -5.38 -9.54
C ALA A 63 9.52 -6.05 -9.05
N LEU A 64 9.56 -7.38 -8.95
CA LEU A 64 10.75 -8.12 -8.50
C LEU A 64 11.93 -7.93 -9.45
N ASN A 65 11.71 -7.95 -10.77
CA ASN A 65 12.78 -7.69 -11.75
C ASN A 65 13.38 -6.28 -11.57
N MET A 66 12.54 -5.26 -11.37
CA MET A 66 13.02 -3.90 -11.11
C MET A 66 13.84 -3.82 -9.83
N LEU A 67 13.37 -4.47 -8.75
CA LEU A 67 14.10 -4.53 -7.48
C LEU A 67 15.42 -5.29 -7.59
N GLN A 68 15.48 -6.37 -8.37
CA GLN A 68 16.72 -7.10 -8.63
C GLN A 68 17.74 -6.26 -9.38
N VAL A 69 17.30 -5.45 -10.35
CA VAL A 69 18.18 -4.57 -11.14
C VAL A 69 18.69 -3.40 -10.29
N SER A 70 17.79 -2.70 -9.58
CA SER A 70 18.16 -1.53 -8.77
C SER A 70 18.86 -1.91 -7.46
N ASN A 71 18.63 -3.13 -6.98
CA ASN A 71 19.25 -3.72 -5.77
C ASN A 71 19.17 -2.79 -4.52
N PRO A 72 18.02 -2.20 -4.18
CA PRO A 72 17.90 -1.24 -3.10
C PRO A 72 18.10 -1.89 -1.73
N ASP A 73 18.65 -1.12 -0.77
CA ASP A 73 18.75 -1.52 0.63
C ASP A 73 17.49 -1.16 1.42
N LYS A 74 16.78 -0.12 1.01
CA LYS A 74 15.53 0.33 1.62
C LYS A 74 14.51 0.64 0.52
N ILE A 75 13.24 0.33 0.81
CA ILE A 75 12.16 0.52 -0.17
C ILE A 75 11.00 1.25 0.50
N VAL A 76 10.54 2.33 -0.15
CA VAL A 76 9.22 2.90 0.11
C VAL A 76 8.33 2.59 -1.07
N THR A 77 7.19 1.95 -0.82
CA THR A 77 6.17 1.64 -1.82
C THR A 77 4.98 2.57 -1.62
N LEU A 78 4.68 3.36 -2.64
CA LEU A 78 3.49 4.21 -2.66
C LEU A 78 2.49 3.52 -3.58
N GLY A 79 1.53 2.87 -2.96
CA GLY A 79 0.85 1.83 -3.66
C GLY A 79 -0.59 2.05 -4.03
N GLY A 80 -1.09 1.02 -4.61
CA GLY A 80 -2.46 0.65 -4.81
C GLY A 80 -2.99 -0.09 -3.61
N GLU A 81 -3.46 -1.29 -3.83
CA GLU A 81 -4.04 -2.13 -2.78
C GLU A 81 -2.95 -2.91 -1.99
N CYS A 82 -3.34 -3.60 -0.91
CA CYS A 82 -2.41 -4.18 0.08
C CYS A 82 -1.35 -5.13 -0.50
N SER A 83 -1.66 -5.85 -1.62
CA SER A 83 -0.73 -6.80 -2.21
C SER A 83 0.53 -6.18 -2.82
N VAL A 84 0.56 -4.85 -3.01
CA VAL A 84 1.78 -4.15 -3.49
C VAL A 84 2.97 -4.30 -2.52
N SER A 85 2.70 -4.72 -1.28
CA SER A 85 3.71 -5.03 -0.27
C SER A 85 4.41 -6.36 -0.49
N VAL A 86 3.77 -7.32 -1.17
CA VAL A 86 4.24 -8.72 -1.23
C VAL A 86 5.60 -8.82 -1.91
N ALA A 87 5.77 -8.20 -3.07
CA ALA A 87 7.04 -8.25 -3.82
C ALA A 87 8.17 -7.53 -3.07
N PRO A 88 8.06 -6.26 -2.63
CA PRO A 88 9.16 -5.57 -1.97
C PRO A 88 9.52 -6.18 -0.61
N PHE A 89 8.55 -6.67 0.15
CA PHE A 89 8.84 -7.24 1.46
C PHE A 89 9.52 -8.60 1.37
N THR A 90 9.07 -9.47 0.47
CA THR A 90 9.74 -10.75 0.23
C THR A 90 11.13 -10.56 -0.38
N TYR A 91 11.33 -9.55 -1.24
CA TYR A 91 12.66 -9.16 -1.73
C TYR A 91 13.58 -8.74 -0.58
N LEU A 92 13.15 -7.84 0.31
CA LEU A 92 13.94 -7.39 1.46
C LEU A 92 14.22 -8.53 2.44
N ALA A 93 13.23 -9.39 2.69
CA ALA A 93 13.42 -10.57 3.54
C ALA A 93 14.51 -11.51 2.96
N GLN A 94 14.51 -11.75 1.64
CA GLN A 94 15.57 -12.52 0.99
C GLN A 94 16.93 -11.81 1.11
N LYS A 95 16.98 -10.51 0.78
CA LYS A 95 18.21 -9.70 0.82
C LYS A 95 18.85 -9.74 2.20
N TYR A 96 18.07 -9.69 3.25
CA TYR A 96 18.52 -9.71 4.63
C TYR A 96 18.45 -11.11 5.30
N LYS A 97 18.39 -12.19 4.51
CA LYS A 97 18.44 -13.58 4.96
C LYS A 97 17.40 -13.91 6.04
N ASN A 98 16.19 -13.36 5.86
CA ASN A 98 15.05 -13.47 6.76
C ASN A 98 15.25 -12.83 8.16
N ASP A 99 16.25 -11.99 8.34
CA ASP A 99 16.43 -11.15 9.53
C ASP A 99 15.55 -9.88 9.48
N VAL A 100 14.26 -10.08 9.14
CA VAL A 100 13.27 -9.02 8.95
C VAL A 100 11.97 -9.42 9.62
N ALA A 101 11.42 -8.53 10.45
CA ALA A 101 10.07 -8.63 10.99
C ALA A 101 9.08 -7.87 10.08
N LEU A 102 7.83 -8.34 10.01
CA LEU A 102 6.75 -7.70 9.29
C LEU A 102 5.72 -7.14 10.29
N ILE A 103 5.50 -5.83 10.26
CA ILE A 103 4.38 -5.21 10.95
C ILE A 103 3.34 -4.80 9.91
N TRP A 104 2.13 -5.32 10.06
CA TRP A 104 0.99 -5.07 9.20
C TRP A 104 0.01 -4.18 9.94
N ILE A 105 -0.01 -2.88 9.61
CA ILE A 105 -0.87 -1.86 10.24
C ILE A 105 -2.10 -1.70 9.36
N ASP A 106 -3.23 -2.26 9.82
CA ASP A 106 -4.41 -2.47 9.00
C ASP A 106 -5.64 -2.74 9.89
N ALA A 107 -6.83 -2.39 9.41
CA ALA A 107 -8.10 -2.79 10.04
C ALA A 107 -8.38 -4.29 9.88
N HIS A 108 -7.80 -4.92 8.83
CA HIS A 108 -8.03 -6.29 8.41
C HIS A 108 -6.75 -7.15 8.57
N PRO A 109 -6.85 -8.46 8.59
CA PRO A 109 -5.68 -9.34 8.74
C PRO A 109 -5.03 -9.75 7.41
N ASP A 110 -5.69 -9.57 6.28
CA ASP A 110 -5.27 -9.95 4.92
C ASP A 110 -4.73 -11.38 4.79
N ILE A 111 -5.42 -12.31 5.43
CA ILE A 111 -5.06 -13.73 5.48
C ILE A 111 -6.08 -14.64 4.79
N THR A 112 -6.83 -14.15 3.81
CA THR A 112 -7.66 -15.02 2.97
C THR A 112 -6.82 -15.95 2.11
N LEU A 113 -7.45 -16.96 1.52
CA LEU A 113 -6.81 -17.96 0.66
C LEU A 113 -7.61 -18.10 -0.63
N PRO A 114 -6.97 -18.57 -1.72
CA PRO A 114 -7.68 -18.97 -2.91
C PRO A 114 -8.79 -20.00 -2.60
N GLY A 115 -10.01 -19.71 -3.07
CA GLY A 115 -11.18 -20.52 -2.77
C GLY A 115 -12.03 -20.03 -1.60
N ASP A 116 -11.57 -19.06 -0.83
CA ASP A 116 -12.44 -18.31 0.08
C ASP A 116 -13.49 -17.51 -0.72
N ILE A 117 -14.55 -17.07 -0.05
CA ILE A 117 -15.67 -16.36 -0.71
C ILE A 117 -15.18 -15.10 -1.45
N TYR A 118 -14.19 -14.39 -0.88
CA TYR A 118 -13.63 -13.20 -1.47
C TYR A 118 -12.34 -13.50 -2.26
N PRO A 119 -12.31 -13.32 -3.59
CA PRO A 119 -11.18 -13.71 -4.42
C PRO A 119 -10.13 -12.60 -4.63
N GLY A 120 -10.27 -11.43 -3.99
CA GLY A 120 -9.34 -10.31 -4.13
C GLY A 120 -7.98 -10.60 -3.52
N PHE A 121 -6.91 -10.38 -4.28
CA PHE A 121 -5.55 -10.73 -3.84
C PHE A 121 -5.03 -9.82 -2.71
N HIS A 122 -5.53 -8.59 -2.58
CA HIS A 122 -5.16 -7.73 -1.44
C HIS A 122 -5.46 -8.43 -0.10
N ALA A 123 -6.64 -9.05 0.05
CA ALA A 123 -7.00 -9.78 1.25
C ALA A 123 -6.18 -11.08 1.47
N MET A 124 -5.31 -11.45 0.51
CA MET A 124 -4.39 -12.61 0.58
C MET A 124 -2.93 -12.17 0.79
N ALA A 125 -2.66 -10.89 1.01
CA ALA A 125 -1.31 -10.35 0.99
C ALA A 125 -0.42 -10.93 2.10
N VAL A 126 -0.93 -11.05 3.32
CA VAL A 126 -0.17 -11.63 4.44
C VAL A 126 0.02 -13.14 4.26
N THR A 127 -0.99 -13.88 3.79
CA THR A 127 -0.84 -15.32 3.47
C THR A 127 0.18 -15.55 2.37
N ALA A 128 0.19 -14.71 1.32
CA ALA A 128 1.21 -14.77 0.27
C ALA A 128 2.62 -14.50 0.82
N CYS A 129 2.79 -13.51 1.69
CA CYS A 129 4.06 -13.27 2.38
C CYS A 129 4.52 -14.46 3.23
N MET A 130 3.59 -15.27 3.74
CA MET A 130 3.89 -16.51 4.47
C MET A 130 4.13 -17.73 3.57
N GLY A 131 3.91 -17.61 2.26
CA GLY A 131 4.03 -18.70 1.31
C GLY A 131 2.79 -19.58 1.21
N TYR A 132 1.62 -19.07 1.58
CA TYR A 132 0.32 -19.73 1.38
C TYR A 132 -0.48 -18.98 0.31
N GLY A 133 -1.09 -19.70 -0.63
CA GLY A 133 -1.92 -19.09 -1.67
C GLY A 133 -1.75 -19.72 -3.04
N ASP A 134 -1.97 -18.94 -4.08
CA ASP A 134 -1.86 -19.38 -5.48
C ASP A 134 -0.42 -19.76 -5.85
N THR A 135 -0.24 -20.95 -6.41
CA THR A 135 1.09 -21.52 -6.69
C THR A 135 1.88 -20.73 -7.72
N LYS A 136 1.22 -20.06 -8.68
CA LYS A 136 1.91 -19.27 -9.70
C LYS A 136 2.40 -17.93 -9.14
N ILE A 137 1.61 -17.30 -8.26
CA ILE A 137 2.04 -16.09 -7.56
C ILE A 137 3.20 -16.42 -6.62
N LEU A 138 3.05 -17.48 -5.82
CA LEU A 138 4.08 -17.91 -4.88
C LEU A 138 5.40 -18.30 -5.54
N ALA A 139 5.35 -18.83 -6.77
CA ALA A 139 6.55 -19.19 -7.53
C ALA A 139 7.40 -17.98 -7.94
N GLU A 140 6.83 -16.79 -7.97
CA GLU A 140 7.57 -15.55 -8.23
C GLU A 140 8.31 -15.04 -6.97
N LEU A 141 7.81 -15.38 -5.77
CA LEU A 141 8.30 -14.78 -4.52
C LEU A 141 9.62 -15.40 -4.08
N PRO A 142 10.63 -14.58 -3.75
CA PRO A 142 11.98 -15.07 -3.46
C PRO A 142 12.12 -15.76 -2.11
N THR A 143 11.27 -15.45 -1.14
CA THR A 143 11.26 -16.03 0.21
C THR A 143 9.90 -15.82 0.89
N ARG A 144 9.80 -16.23 2.15
CA ARG A 144 8.58 -16.13 2.95
C ARG A 144 8.88 -15.73 4.39
N PHE A 145 7.92 -15.08 5.03
CA PHE A 145 7.93 -14.78 6.47
C PHE A 145 7.38 -15.96 7.26
N THR A 146 7.88 -16.11 8.49
CA THR A 146 7.26 -17.02 9.46
C THR A 146 6.17 -16.27 10.25
N PRO A 147 5.07 -16.92 10.64
CA PRO A 147 4.01 -16.25 11.41
C PRO A 147 4.50 -15.59 12.70
N SER A 148 5.53 -16.14 13.34
CA SER A 148 6.14 -15.57 14.55
C SER A 148 6.82 -14.22 14.34
N ASN A 149 7.20 -13.91 13.09
CA ASN A 149 7.83 -12.66 12.70
C ASN A 149 6.82 -11.67 12.08
N ILE A 150 5.52 -11.92 12.25
CA ILE A 150 4.43 -11.05 11.78
C ILE A 150 3.64 -10.55 12.97
N LEU A 151 3.38 -9.24 13.00
CA LEU A 151 2.48 -8.59 13.96
C LEU A 151 1.44 -7.79 13.20
N LEU A 152 0.16 -8.04 13.47
CA LEU A 152 -0.95 -7.23 12.98
C LEU A 152 -1.23 -6.12 13.99
N VAL A 153 -1.34 -4.87 13.55
CA VAL A 153 -1.58 -3.70 14.41
C VAL A 153 -2.79 -2.92 13.89
N GLY A 154 -3.72 -2.58 14.76
CA GLY A 154 -4.95 -1.89 14.38
C GLY A 154 -6.09 -2.84 13.99
N LEU A 155 -5.82 -4.14 13.99
CA LEU A 155 -6.79 -5.17 13.59
C LEU A 155 -8.05 -5.10 14.45
N ARG A 156 -9.21 -4.97 13.80
CA ARG A 156 -10.51 -4.89 14.44
C ARG A 156 -11.63 -5.54 13.64
N ASN A 157 -11.41 -5.82 12.35
CA ASN A 157 -12.38 -6.46 11.49
C ASN A 157 -11.78 -7.69 10.80
N TRP A 158 -12.27 -8.89 11.12
CA TRP A 158 -11.89 -10.14 10.43
C TRP A 158 -12.82 -10.47 9.28
N GLU A 159 -13.88 -9.65 9.07
CA GLU A 159 -14.96 -9.89 8.13
C GLU A 159 -15.76 -11.18 8.37
N ARG A 160 -15.09 -12.29 8.75
CA ARG A 160 -15.68 -13.61 8.94
C ARG A 160 -15.00 -14.38 10.05
N GLU A 161 -15.76 -15.27 10.71
CA GLU A 161 -15.22 -16.08 11.82
C GLU A 161 -14.15 -17.08 11.33
N GLU A 162 -14.26 -17.63 10.11
CA GLU A 162 -13.24 -18.53 9.57
C GLU A 162 -11.87 -17.84 9.39
N ILE A 163 -11.85 -16.54 9.09
CA ILE A 163 -10.60 -15.76 8.99
C ILE A 163 -9.98 -15.56 10.37
N LYS A 164 -10.83 -15.30 11.38
CA LYS A 164 -10.38 -15.17 12.77
C LYS A 164 -9.80 -16.47 13.32
N GLU A 165 -10.46 -17.60 13.04
CA GLU A 165 -9.93 -18.91 13.41
C GLU A 165 -8.64 -19.23 12.67
N ARG A 166 -8.51 -18.86 11.39
CA ARG A 166 -7.27 -19.00 10.62
C ARG A 166 -6.11 -18.23 11.24
N GLN A 167 -6.33 -16.99 11.67
CA GLN A 167 -5.31 -16.20 12.38
C GLN A 167 -4.83 -16.92 13.63
N LYS A 168 -5.75 -17.49 14.43
CA LYS A 168 -5.40 -18.29 15.62
C LYS A 168 -4.58 -19.51 15.26
N GLN A 169 -4.99 -20.26 14.21
CA GLN A 169 -4.28 -21.44 13.75
C GLN A 169 -2.86 -21.12 13.28
N TYR A 170 -2.66 -19.99 12.61
CA TYR A 170 -1.33 -19.53 12.22
C TYR A 170 -0.50 -18.98 13.40
N GLY A 171 -1.14 -18.69 14.51
CA GLY A 171 -0.48 -18.10 15.68
C GLY A 171 0.03 -16.68 15.47
N ILE A 172 -0.55 -15.95 14.52
CA ILE A 172 -0.16 -14.55 14.24
C ILE A 172 -0.70 -13.67 15.37
N LYS A 173 0.19 -12.93 16.02
CA LYS A 173 -0.19 -11.97 17.07
C LYS A 173 -0.82 -10.72 16.46
N HIS A 174 -1.77 -10.14 17.19
CA HIS A 174 -2.36 -8.86 16.82
C HIS A 174 -2.48 -7.92 18.02
N LEU A 175 -2.58 -6.65 17.72
CA LEU A 175 -2.90 -5.55 18.62
C LEU A 175 -4.05 -4.75 18.02
N THR A 176 -5.06 -4.45 18.84
CA THR A 176 -6.19 -3.60 18.44
C THR A 176 -5.80 -2.13 18.51
N PRO A 177 -6.57 -1.18 17.94
CA PRO A 177 -6.34 0.25 18.13
C PRO A 177 -6.24 0.65 19.61
N LYS A 178 -7.05 0.03 20.49
CA LYS A 178 -7.04 0.31 21.94
C LYS A 178 -5.73 -0.10 22.61
N ASP A 179 -5.08 -1.17 22.15
CA ASP A 179 -3.83 -1.66 22.74
C ASP A 179 -2.65 -0.72 22.46
N VAL A 180 -2.78 0.12 21.43
CA VAL A 180 -1.72 1.05 20.99
C VAL A 180 -2.09 2.53 21.12
N ALA A 181 -3.31 2.86 21.58
CA ALA A 181 -3.81 4.22 21.66
C ALA A 181 -2.92 5.15 22.50
N GLN A 182 -2.48 4.70 23.67
CA GLN A 182 -1.73 5.53 24.61
C GLN A 182 -0.21 5.48 24.41
N ASN A 183 0.33 4.33 24.00
CA ASN A 183 1.77 4.12 23.82
C ASN A 183 2.01 2.93 22.88
N SER A 184 3.28 2.69 22.52
CA SER A 184 3.70 1.60 21.63
C SER A 184 4.39 0.45 22.37
N ASP A 185 4.23 0.33 23.69
CA ASP A 185 4.99 -0.62 24.52
C ASP A 185 4.76 -2.08 24.13
N ALA A 186 3.52 -2.43 23.75
CA ALA A 186 3.20 -3.77 23.27
C ALA A 186 3.94 -4.11 21.97
N ILE A 187 4.04 -3.16 21.02
CA ILE A 187 4.81 -3.30 19.77
C ILE A 187 6.30 -3.45 20.10
N LYS A 188 6.86 -2.58 20.95
CA LYS A 188 8.28 -2.62 21.35
C LYS A 188 8.64 -3.95 22.03
N THR A 189 7.75 -4.45 22.88
CA THR A 189 7.91 -5.75 23.54
C THR A 189 7.94 -6.88 22.53
N TRP A 190 7.04 -6.86 21.55
CA TRP A 190 7.02 -7.86 20.48
C TRP A 190 8.29 -7.77 19.61
N LEU A 191 8.72 -6.57 19.21
CA LEU A 191 9.94 -6.35 18.42
C LEU A 191 11.19 -6.88 19.12
N LYS A 192 11.27 -6.77 20.44
CA LYS A 192 12.38 -7.36 21.23
C LYS A 192 12.34 -8.87 21.23
N SER A 193 11.14 -9.46 21.17
CA SER A 193 10.96 -10.92 21.23
C SER A 193 11.05 -11.64 19.88
N CYS A 194 10.83 -10.95 18.76
CA CYS A 194 10.78 -11.58 17.42
C CYS A 194 12.15 -11.99 16.88
N GLY A 195 13.24 -11.52 17.47
CA GLY A 195 14.62 -11.89 17.11
C GLY A 195 15.18 -11.20 15.86
N ALA A 196 14.36 -10.57 15.02
CA ALA A 196 14.81 -9.86 13.82
C ALA A 196 15.48 -8.52 14.16
N SER A 197 16.52 -8.14 13.43
CA SER A 197 17.19 -6.84 13.57
C SER A 197 16.56 -5.74 12.72
N LYS A 198 15.82 -6.12 11.69
CA LYS A 198 15.20 -5.22 10.72
C LYS A 198 13.67 -5.35 10.74
N VAL A 199 12.99 -4.34 10.21
CA VAL A 199 11.54 -4.34 10.12
C VAL A 199 11.09 -3.77 8.78
N VAL A 200 10.01 -4.33 8.25
CA VAL A 200 9.20 -3.75 7.17
C VAL A 200 7.81 -3.44 7.73
N ILE A 201 7.22 -2.33 7.29
CA ILE A 201 5.91 -1.87 7.73
C ILE A 201 4.99 -1.77 6.52
N HIS A 202 3.87 -2.46 6.57
CA HIS A 202 2.71 -2.18 5.74
C HIS A 202 1.80 -1.22 6.51
N PHE A 203 1.36 -0.17 5.86
CA PHE A 203 0.38 0.79 6.37
C PHE A 203 -0.78 0.87 5.39
N ASP A 204 -1.88 0.22 5.76
CA ASP A 204 -3.16 0.42 5.11
C ASP A 204 -3.83 1.69 5.66
N MET A 205 -4.29 2.55 4.76
CA MET A 205 -4.95 3.80 5.17
C MET A 205 -6.34 3.56 5.79
N ASP A 206 -6.91 2.35 5.66
CA ASP A 206 -8.19 2.02 6.29
C ASP A 206 -8.09 1.72 7.80
N VAL A 207 -6.87 1.56 8.31
CA VAL A 207 -6.65 1.47 9.77
C VAL A 207 -7.05 2.75 10.48
N LEU A 208 -7.04 3.88 9.76
CA LEU A 208 -7.41 5.19 10.32
C LEU A 208 -8.87 5.24 10.74
N ASP A 209 -9.15 6.02 11.78
CA ASP A 209 -10.52 6.25 12.22
C ASP A 209 -11.27 7.09 11.18
N PRO A 210 -12.37 6.59 10.58
CA PRO A 210 -13.14 7.33 9.60
C PRO A 210 -13.81 8.58 10.18
N ALA A 211 -13.93 8.71 11.50
CA ALA A 211 -14.36 9.94 12.14
C ALA A 211 -13.31 11.07 12.02
N GLU A 212 -12.03 10.73 11.87
CA GLU A 212 -10.95 11.70 11.65
C GLU A 212 -10.71 11.91 10.15
N ILE A 213 -10.55 10.83 9.39
CA ILE A 213 -10.30 10.91 7.94
C ILE A 213 -10.76 9.63 7.23
N ILE A 214 -11.42 9.79 6.08
CA ILE A 214 -11.73 8.70 5.17
C ILE A 214 -10.72 8.69 4.02
N ALA A 215 -9.69 7.89 4.16
CA ALA A 215 -8.55 7.87 3.24
C ALA A 215 -8.51 6.63 2.33
N ALA A 216 -9.25 5.57 2.67
CA ALA A 216 -9.29 4.30 1.95
C ALA A 216 -10.70 3.92 1.50
N VAL A 217 -10.86 2.75 0.89
CA VAL A 217 -12.17 2.15 0.56
C VAL A 217 -12.86 1.67 1.84
N GLY A 218 -12.15 0.93 2.69
CA GLY A 218 -12.60 0.51 4.02
C GLY A 218 -12.85 1.69 4.94
N THR A 219 -13.87 1.59 5.78
CA THR A 219 -14.28 2.66 6.71
C THR A 219 -14.76 2.07 8.03
N ASP A 220 -14.02 1.11 8.57
CA ASP A 220 -14.32 0.48 9.84
C ASP A 220 -14.18 1.49 10.99
N PRO A 221 -15.19 1.60 11.87
CA PRO A 221 -15.16 2.54 13.00
C PRO A 221 -14.13 2.14 14.06
N ASP A 222 -13.88 3.05 14.99
CA ASP A 222 -12.95 2.86 16.12
C ASP A 222 -11.50 2.56 15.67
N GLY A 223 -11.07 3.23 14.60
CA GLY A 223 -9.72 3.10 14.06
C GLY A 223 -8.65 3.84 14.85
N MET A 224 -7.45 3.85 14.31
CA MET A 224 -6.32 4.59 14.86
C MET A 224 -6.36 6.05 14.37
N LYS A 225 -5.93 6.97 15.24
CA LYS A 225 -5.76 8.38 14.87
C LYS A 225 -4.46 8.60 14.13
N MET A 226 -4.40 9.65 13.30
CA MET A 226 -3.17 10.00 12.57
C MET A 226 -1.97 10.21 13.52
N GLU A 227 -2.18 10.87 14.65
CA GLU A 227 -1.13 11.07 15.66
C GLU A 227 -0.60 9.78 16.28
N GLU A 228 -1.49 8.78 16.45
CA GLU A 228 -1.12 7.46 16.96
C GLU A 228 -0.28 6.69 15.92
N ILE A 229 -0.65 6.76 14.65
CA ILE A 229 0.13 6.19 13.55
C ILE A 229 1.52 6.83 13.49
N ILE A 230 1.60 8.16 13.52
CA ILE A 230 2.89 8.88 13.51
C ILE A 230 3.78 8.46 14.67
N ARG A 231 3.22 8.32 15.87
CA ARG A 231 3.94 7.83 17.04
C ARG A 231 4.42 6.40 16.86
N VAL A 232 3.53 5.49 16.44
CA VAL A 232 3.83 4.07 16.22
C VAL A 232 4.96 3.91 15.20
N MET A 233 4.91 4.62 14.07
CA MET A 233 5.97 4.59 13.04
C MET A 233 7.33 5.02 13.60
N LYS A 234 7.34 6.12 14.35
CA LYS A 234 8.59 6.63 14.99
C LYS A 234 9.14 5.65 16.03
N ASP A 235 8.28 5.09 16.84
CA ASP A 235 8.66 4.14 17.89
C ASP A 235 9.21 2.84 17.31
N ILE A 236 8.62 2.32 16.23
CA ILE A 236 9.13 1.13 15.51
C ILE A 236 10.52 1.43 14.93
N ALA A 237 10.67 2.57 14.23
CA ALA A 237 11.93 2.96 13.61
C ALA A 237 13.05 3.25 14.63
N ALA A 238 12.69 3.56 15.87
CA ALA A 238 13.66 3.72 16.96
C ALA A 238 14.13 2.39 17.57
N GLU A 239 13.31 1.34 17.50
CA GLU A 239 13.62 0.01 18.07
C GLU A 239 14.37 -0.89 17.07
N LYS A 240 14.08 -0.79 15.76
CA LYS A 240 14.64 -1.64 14.70
C LYS A 240 14.99 -0.83 13.46
N GLU A 241 15.92 -1.31 12.66
CA GLU A 241 16.22 -0.72 11.37
C GLU A 241 15.02 -0.90 10.41
N LEU A 242 14.34 0.20 10.08
CA LEU A 242 13.26 0.22 9.09
C LEU A 242 13.86 0.14 7.69
N VAL A 243 13.61 -0.98 7.00
CA VAL A 243 14.12 -1.22 5.63
C VAL A 243 13.04 -1.20 4.56
N GLY A 244 11.77 -1.33 4.93
CA GLY A 244 10.65 -1.25 4.00
C GLY A 244 9.43 -0.56 4.60
N LEU A 245 8.78 0.30 3.82
CA LEU A 245 7.52 0.94 4.17
C LEU A 245 6.62 0.92 2.95
N THR A 246 5.41 0.37 3.11
CA THR A 246 4.34 0.51 2.11
C THR A 246 3.25 1.38 2.66
N ILE A 247 2.71 2.28 1.83
CA ILE A 247 1.47 3.01 2.07
C ILE A 247 0.46 2.50 1.04
N ALA A 248 -0.60 1.85 1.50
CA ALA A 248 -1.60 1.16 0.68
C ALA A 248 -3.01 1.75 0.84
N GLU A 249 -3.89 1.34 -0.04
CA GLU A 249 -5.33 1.67 -0.08
C GLU A 249 -5.66 3.17 -0.22
N PRO A 250 -4.84 4.01 -0.88
CA PRO A 250 -5.12 5.43 -1.01
C PRO A 250 -6.32 5.66 -1.92
N MET A 251 -7.48 6.02 -1.37
CA MET A 251 -8.68 6.32 -2.15
C MET A 251 -8.99 7.82 -2.13
N PRO A 252 -8.58 8.58 -3.16
CA PRO A 252 -8.72 10.03 -3.19
C PRO A 252 -10.15 10.44 -3.61
N ARG A 253 -11.16 10.13 -2.78
CA ARG A 253 -12.59 10.30 -3.06
C ARG A 253 -12.96 11.70 -3.53
N THR A 254 -12.41 12.75 -2.91
CA THR A 254 -12.66 14.14 -3.32
C THR A 254 -12.12 14.44 -4.71
N ALA A 255 -10.88 13.97 -5.02
CA ALA A 255 -10.29 14.16 -6.33
C ALA A 255 -11.07 13.40 -7.42
N ILE A 256 -11.57 12.19 -7.11
CA ILE A 256 -12.43 11.41 -8.02
C ILE A 256 -13.72 12.16 -8.31
N ARG A 257 -14.38 12.72 -7.29
CA ARG A 257 -15.62 13.52 -7.48
C ARG A 257 -15.37 14.76 -8.32
N ILE A 258 -14.29 15.49 -8.09
CA ILE A 258 -13.88 16.64 -8.90
C ILE A 258 -13.61 16.20 -10.35
N LYS A 259 -12.87 15.12 -10.56
CA LYS A 259 -12.61 14.55 -11.88
C LYS A 259 -13.91 14.25 -12.62
N ASN A 260 -14.85 13.56 -11.98
CA ASN A 260 -16.13 13.19 -12.57
C ASN A 260 -16.97 14.43 -12.91
N MET A 261 -16.96 15.46 -12.05
CA MET A 261 -17.58 16.75 -12.34
C MET A 261 -16.96 17.43 -13.56
N LEU A 262 -15.63 17.50 -13.64
CA LEU A 262 -14.92 18.12 -14.77
C LEU A 262 -15.21 17.42 -16.10
N HIS A 263 -15.39 16.10 -16.07
CA HIS A 263 -15.77 15.33 -17.26
C HIS A 263 -17.17 15.70 -17.82
N GLN A 264 -18.01 16.33 -17.01
CA GLN A 264 -19.32 16.81 -17.46
C GLN A 264 -19.29 18.24 -18.05
N PHE A 265 -18.21 18.98 -17.82
CA PHE A 265 -18.14 20.36 -18.25
C PHE A 265 -18.05 20.49 -19.78
N PRO A 266 -18.77 21.45 -20.40
CA PRO A 266 -18.56 21.80 -21.80
C PRO A 266 -17.08 22.11 -22.05
N LEU A 267 -16.58 21.82 -23.24
CA LEU A 267 -15.17 21.96 -23.67
C LEU A 267 -14.21 20.96 -23.04
N LEU A 268 -14.51 20.36 -21.88
CA LEU A 268 -13.71 19.30 -21.28
C LEU A 268 -14.17 17.90 -21.72
N LYS A 269 -15.39 17.77 -22.21
CA LYS A 269 -15.88 16.52 -22.84
C LYS A 269 -15.12 16.20 -24.13
N LYS A 270 -14.80 14.94 -24.35
CA LYS A 270 -13.95 14.40 -25.43
C LYS A 270 -14.36 14.70 -26.88
N ARG A 271 -15.30 15.60 -27.15
CA ARG A 271 -15.90 15.82 -28.50
C ARG A 271 -15.46 17.08 -29.27
N THR A 272 -14.50 17.84 -28.80
CA THR A 272 -14.00 19.02 -29.53
C THR A 272 -12.55 18.83 -29.94
N SER A 273 -12.29 19.03 -31.21
CA SER A 273 -11.01 18.77 -31.88
C SER A 273 -9.84 19.67 -31.48
N HIS A 274 -10.03 20.65 -30.60
CA HIS A 274 -8.96 21.52 -30.12
C HIS A 274 -9.15 21.79 -28.62
N LYS A 275 -8.27 21.23 -27.79
CA LYS A 275 -8.13 21.59 -26.38
C LYS A 275 -6.90 22.45 -26.21
N ILE A 276 -7.07 23.70 -25.81
CA ILE A 276 -5.98 24.50 -25.26
C ILE A 276 -6.05 24.34 -23.74
N LEU A 277 -5.12 23.58 -23.18
CA LEU A 277 -4.93 23.46 -21.73
C LEU A 277 -3.73 24.32 -21.34
N PHE A 278 -3.97 25.39 -20.59
CA PHE A 278 -2.89 26.09 -19.91
C PHE A 278 -2.50 25.27 -18.66
N GLN A 279 -1.39 24.56 -18.75
CA GLN A 279 -0.76 23.99 -17.57
C GLN A 279 0.28 24.98 -17.04
N ASN A 280 0.04 25.51 -15.85
CA ASN A 280 1.12 26.12 -15.10
C ASN A 280 2.02 24.99 -14.60
N ASN A 281 3.01 24.63 -15.40
CA ASN A 281 4.14 23.85 -14.90
C ASN A 281 4.93 24.80 -13.97
N ALA A 282 4.64 24.75 -12.69
CA ALA A 282 5.61 25.21 -11.70
C ALA A 282 6.79 24.23 -11.76
N SER A 283 7.71 24.45 -12.70
CA SER A 283 9.04 23.86 -12.61
C SER A 283 9.70 24.41 -11.35
N PRO A 284 10.34 23.57 -10.52
CA PRO A 284 11.19 24.09 -9.46
C PRO A 284 12.28 24.94 -10.13
N CYS A 285 12.32 26.21 -9.75
CA CYS A 285 13.35 27.17 -10.17
C CYS A 285 14.68 26.63 -9.66
N GLN A 286 15.49 26.01 -10.53
CA GLN A 286 16.88 25.81 -10.25
C GLN A 286 17.55 27.20 -10.29
N GLU A 287 17.84 27.73 -9.12
CA GLU A 287 18.75 28.86 -8.96
C GLU A 287 20.11 28.55 -9.60
N LYS A 288 20.30 29.04 -10.81
CA LYS A 288 21.64 29.39 -11.29
C LYS A 288 21.80 30.89 -11.12
N LEU A 289 22.38 31.27 -10.00
CA LEU A 289 23.02 32.57 -9.84
C LEU A 289 24.11 32.69 -10.91
N LYS A 290 23.90 33.54 -11.90
CA LYS A 290 24.93 34.33 -12.56
C LYS A 290 24.27 35.52 -13.25
N ASP A 291 24.63 36.67 -12.73
CA ASP A 291 24.65 38.04 -13.26
C ASP A 291 23.83 38.40 -14.52
N GLU A 292 23.20 39.48 -14.33
CA GLU A 292 22.83 40.57 -15.24
C GLU A 292 21.33 40.82 -15.41
N SER A 293 21.05 42.05 -15.03
CA SER A 293 19.84 42.85 -15.16
C SER A 293 18.90 42.52 -16.31
N ALA A 294 17.66 42.14 -15.98
CA ALA A 294 16.49 42.44 -16.81
C ALA A 294 15.23 42.44 -15.93
N THR A 295 14.60 43.56 -15.86
CA THR A 295 13.29 43.84 -15.26
C THR A 295 12.24 42.90 -15.80
N CYS A 296 11.57 42.15 -14.91
CA CYS A 296 10.35 41.42 -15.22
C CYS A 296 9.17 42.26 -14.72
N SER A 297 8.38 42.83 -15.63
CA SER A 297 7.05 43.38 -15.36
C SER A 297 6.00 42.39 -15.79
N LEU A 298 5.14 42.00 -14.79
CA LEU A 298 3.82 41.36 -14.86
C LEU A 298 3.68 40.08 -15.68
#